data_d75e526fb7a3ba0f1cf5dc85815f13b9
#
_entry.id   d75e526fb7a3ba0f1cf5dc85815f13b9
#
_cell.length_a   1.000
_cell.length_b   1.000
_cell.length_c   1.000
_cell.angle_alpha   90.00
_cell.angle_beta   90.00
_cell.angle_gamma   90.00
#
_symmetry.space_group_name_H-M   'P 1'
#
loop_
_entity.id
_entity.type
_entity.pdbx_description
1 polymer ?
#
loop_
_entity_poly.entity_id
_entity_poly.type
_entity_poly.pdbx_seq_one_letter_code
_entity_poly.pdbx_strand_id
1 'polypeptide(L)' 'MEPKAPTLDQIAVFLAVVETGSFAAAARRLGRATSVVSYAIANLESQLGVTLFARAGTAPPKLTDAGRAIMGRAQPGNRT' A
#
# COMPACT_ATOMS: atom_id res chain seq x y z
N MET A 1 -7.66 10.74 -16.85
CA MET A 1 -7.64 11.69 -15.74
C MET A 1 -7.44 10.98 -14.41
N GLU A 2 -6.56 11.48 -13.60
CA GLU A 2 -6.24 10.81 -12.36
C GLU A 2 -7.09 11.32 -11.23
N PRO A 3 -7.59 10.42 -10.40
CA PRO A 3 -8.35 10.85 -9.23
C PRO A 3 -7.43 11.58 -8.25
N LYS A 4 -7.96 12.56 -7.57
CA LYS A 4 -7.19 13.29 -6.58
C LYS A 4 -7.23 12.65 -5.21
N ALA A 5 -8.13 11.72 -5.03
CA ALA A 5 -8.26 11.00 -3.77
C ALA A 5 -7.97 9.53 -4.01
N PRO A 6 -7.51 8.82 -2.98
CA PRO A 6 -7.28 7.39 -3.11
C PRO A 6 -8.57 6.66 -3.48
N THR A 7 -8.43 5.60 -4.28
CA THR A 7 -9.56 4.76 -4.64
C THR A 7 -9.60 3.55 -3.72
N LEU A 8 -10.76 2.89 -3.70
CA LEU A 8 -10.87 1.65 -2.95
C LEU A 8 -9.90 0.59 -3.45
N ASP A 9 -9.65 0.57 -4.76
CA ASP A 9 -8.69 -0.37 -5.32
C ASP A 9 -7.29 -0.12 -4.78
N GLN A 10 -6.88 1.14 -4.70
CA GLN A 10 -5.57 1.47 -4.18
C GLN A 10 -5.43 1.08 -2.71
N ILE A 11 -6.48 1.29 -1.93
CA ILE A 11 -6.47 0.89 -0.54
C ILE A 11 -6.38 -0.63 -0.42
N ALA A 12 -7.11 -1.35 -1.27
CA ALA A 12 -7.06 -2.81 -1.26
C ALA A 12 -5.66 -3.31 -1.58
N VAL A 13 -4.99 -2.68 -2.55
CA VAL A 13 -3.62 -3.04 -2.89
C VAL A 13 -2.69 -2.77 -1.71
N PHE A 14 -2.85 -1.61 -1.08
CA PHE A 14 -2.05 -1.25 0.08
C PHE A 14 -2.19 -2.29 1.20
N LEU A 15 -3.42 -2.65 1.52
CA LEU A 15 -3.67 -3.64 2.57
C LEU A 15 -3.10 -5.00 2.22
N ALA A 16 -3.17 -5.39 0.95
CA ALA A 16 -2.61 -6.66 0.53
C ALA A 16 -1.10 -6.69 0.73
N VAL A 17 -0.42 -5.58 0.44
CA VAL A 17 1.02 -5.50 0.67
C VAL A 17 1.33 -5.60 2.16
N VAL A 18 0.56 -4.91 2.98
CA VAL A 18 0.76 -4.97 4.43
C VAL A 18 0.57 -6.38 4.95
N GLU A 19 -0.49 -7.04 4.52
CA GLU A 19 -0.84 -8.35 5.05
C GLU A 19 0.09 -9.45 4.57
N THR A 20 0.55 -9.35 3.32
CA THR A 20 1.42 -10.39 2.77
C THR A 20 2.90 -10.12 3.05
N GLY A 21 3.25 -8.88 3.29
CA GLY A 21 4.63 -8.51 3.60
C GLY A 21 5.50 -8.28 2.38
N SER A 22 4.96 -8.38 1.18
CA SER A 22 5.76 -8.09 -0.01
C SER A 22 4.85 -7.71 -1.17
N PHE A 23 5.45 -6.98 -2.12
CA PHE A 23 4.73 -6.57 -3.32
C PHE A 23 4.41 -7.78 -4.19
N ALA A 24 5.35 -8.71 -4.29
CA ALA A 24 5.13 -9.90 -5.12
C ALA A 24 4.02 -10.78 -4.56
N ALA A 25 4.00 -10.96 -3.25
CA ALA A 25 2.95 -11.76 -2.62
C ALA A 25 1.59 -11.10 -2.76
N ALA A 26 1.56 -9.77 -2.61
CA ALA A 26 0.31 -9.03 -2.81
C ALA A 26 -0.19 -9.20 -4.24
N ALA A 27 0.73 -9.13 -5.21
CA ALA A 27 0.35 -9.29 -6.61
C ALA A 27 -0.26 -10.67 -6.85
N ARG A 28 0.33 -11.70 -6.26
CA ARG A 28 -0.23 -13.04 -6.41
C ARG A 28 -1.61 -13.16 -5.79
N ARG A 29 -1.78 -12.58 -4.61
CA ARG A 29 -3.10 -12.59 -3.96
C ARG A 29 -4.15 -11.91 -4.82
N LEU A 30 -3.79 -10.79 -5.43
CA LEU A 30 -4.74 -9.99 -6.20
C LEU A 30 -4.88 -10.45 -7.64
N GLY A 31 -4.04 -11.39 -8.08
CA GLY A 31 -4.07 -11.83 -9.46
C GLY A 31 -3.57 -10.76 -10.42
N ARG A 32 -2.57 -10.00 -10.01
CA ARG A 32 -2.02 -8.92 -10.82
C ARG A 32 -0.51 -9.03 -10.92
N ALA A 33 0.07 -8.32 -11.88
CA ALA A 33 1.50 -8.25 -11.99
C ALA A 33 2.09 -7.42 -10.86
N THR A 34 3.31 -7.77 -10.44
CA THR A 34 3.97 -7.02 -9.38
C THR A 34 4.16 -5.56 -9.77
N SER A 35 4.43 -5.28 -11.04
CA SER A 35 4.59 -3.90 -11.49
C SER A 35 3.30 -3.10 -11.33
N VAL A 36 2.16 -3.74 -11.49
CA VAL A 36 0.87 -3.08 -11.29
C VAL A 36 0.69 -2.71 -9.82
N VAL A 37 1.06 -3.62 -8.93
CA VAL A 37 0.98 -3.35 -7.50
C VAL A 37 1.90 -2.19 -7.12
N SER A 38 3.15 -2.21 -7.61
CA SER A 38 4.09 -1.13 -7.34
C SER A 38 3.57 0.21 -7.85
N TYR A 39 2.99 0.21 -9.03
CA TYR A 39 2.46 1.43 -9.61
C TYR A 39 1.30 1.97 -8.77
N ALA A 40 0.42 1.10 -8.33
CA ALA A 40 -0.72 1.51 -7.51
C ALA A 40 -0.24 2.14 -6.20
N ILE A 41 0.77 1.54 -5.57
CA ILE A 41 1.31 2.09 -4.33
C ILE A 41 1.97 3.45 -4.58
N ALA A 42 2.75 3.55 -5.67
CA ALA A 42 3.40 4.83 -5.98
C ALA A 42 2.38 5.93 -6.23
N ASN A 43 1.30 5.62 -6.92
CA ASN A 43 0.23 6.59 -7.13
C ASN A 43 -0.43 6.99 -5.83
N LEU A 44 -0.68 6.02 -4.98
CA LEU A 44 -1.29 6.30 -3.69
C LEU A 44 -0.40 7.23 -2.86
N GLU A 45 0.89 6.94 -2.83
CA GLU A 45 1.84 7.79 -2.11
C GLU A 45 1.87 9.20 -2.68
N SER A 46 1.85 9.29 -4.00
CA SER A 46 1.85 10.59 -4.66
C SER A 46 0.59 11.38 -4.33
N GLN A 47 -0.55 10.74 -4.33
CA GLN A 47 -1.81 11.41 -4.03
C GLN A 47 -1.88 11.89 -2.60
N LEU A 48 -1.31 11.12 -1.69
CA LEU A 48 -1.32 11.48 -0.27
C LEU A 48 -0.16 12.38 0.13
N GLY A 49 0.85 12.46 -0.71
CA GLY A 49 2.02 13.28 -0.41
C GLY A 49 2.91 12.70 0.67
N VAL A 50 2.85 11.40 0.90
CA VAL A 50 3.65 10.74 1.93
C VAL A 50 4.14 9.41 1.42
N THR A 51 5.19 8.90 2.06
CA THR A 51 5.71 7.57 1.76
C THR A 51 5.04 6.59 2.70
N LEU A 52 4.47 5.53 2.14
CA LEU A 52 3.76 4.53 2.94
C LEU A 52 4.66 3.37 3.33
N PHE A 53 5.62 3.04 2.47
CA PHE A 53 6.56 1.95 2.73
C PHE A 53 7.97 2.45 2.59
N ALA A 54 8.79 2.14 3.58
CA ALA A 54 10.22 2.40 3.52
C ALA A 54 10.88 1.16 2.94
N ARG A 55 11.66 1.33 1.88
CA ARG A 55 12.38 0.22 1.26
C ARG A 55 13.87 0.50 1.28
N ALA A 56 14.63 -0.51 1.62
CA ALA A 56 16.07 -0.38 1.70
C ALA A 56 16.68 -1.65 1.14
N GLY A 57 17.33 -1.54 0.00
CA GLY A 57 17.98 -2.68 -0.63
C GLY A 57 17.00 -3.78 -0.92
N THR A 58 17.34 -4.99 -0.50
CA THR A 58 16.51 -6.16 -0.73
C THR A 58 15.57 -6.48 0.43
N ALA A 59 15.58 -5.66 1.46
CA ALA A 59 14.73 -5.92 2.62
C ALA A 59 13.26 -5.78 2.24
N PRO A 60 12.37 -6.52 2.90
CA PRO A 60 10.95 -6.34 2.68
C PRO A 60 10.52 -4.91 3.01
N PRO A 61 9.52 -4.38 2.34
CA PRO A 61 9.04 -3.04 2.65
C PRO A 61 8.48 -2.96 4.05
N LYS A 62 8.78 -1.89 4.74
CA LYS A 62 8.29 -1.66 6.09
C LYS A 62 7.33 -0.48 6.08
N LEU A 63 6.28 -0.60 6.85
CA LEU A 63 5.28 0.44 6.95
C LEU A 63 5.87 1.66 7.65
N THR A 64 5.72 2.84 7.05
CA THR A 64 6.14 4.08 7.68
C THR A 64 5.10 4.53 8.71
N ASP A 65 5.40 5.60 9.45
CA ASP A 65 4.42 6.17 10.36
C ASP A 65 3.17 6.62 9.60
N ALA A 66 3.35 7.22 8.43
CA ALA A 66 2.22 7.61 7.61
C ALA A 66 1.42 6.39 7.16
N GLY A 67 2.12 5.31 6.81
CA GLY A 67 1.46 4.07 6.42
C GLY A 67 0.63 3.50 7.56
N ARG A 68 1.17 3.55 8.78
CA ARG A 68 0.42 3.06 9.94
C ARG A 68 -0.83 3.89 10.20
N ALA A 69 -0.75 5.20 9.97
CA ALA A 69 -1.90 6.06 10.15
C ALA A 69 -3.01 5.71 9.16
N ILE A 70 -2.62 5.48 7.90
CA ILE A 70 -3.58 5.06 6.88
C ILE A 70 -4.18 3.71 7.23
N MET A 71 -3.34 2.81 7.72
CA MET A 71 -3.76 1.47 8.12
C MET A 71 -4.85 1.53 9.18
N GLY A 72 -4.66 2.40 10.17
CA GLY A 72 -5.65 2.54 11.23
C GLY A 72 -6.99 3.02 10.72
N ARG A 73 -6.97 3.89 9.72
CA ARG A 73 -8.21 4.36 9.12
C ARG A 73 -8.86 3.32 8.23
N ALA A 74 -8.04 2.53 7.53
CA ALA A 74 -8.56 1.50 6.65
C ALA A 74 -9.13 0.33 7.41
N GLN A 75 -8.75 0.17 8.68
CA GLN A 75 -9.24 -0.92 9.51
C GLN A 75 -9.83 -0.34 10.80
N PRO A 76 -11.02 0.25 10.68
CA PRO A 76 -11.57 1.00 11.81
C PRO A 76 -11.81 0.18 13.06
N GLY A 77 -11.95 -1.11 12.96
CA GLY A 77 -12.15 -1.92 14.14
C GLY A 77 -10.87 -2.31 14.87
N ASN A 78 -9.74 -1.97 14.31
CA ASN A 78 -8.46 -2.38 14.85
C ASN A 78 -7.88 -1.30 15.74
N ARG A 79 -8.27 -1.33 16.98
CA ARG A 79 -7.77 -0.37 17.94
C ARG A 79 -7.23 -1.07 19.14
N THR A 80 -6.42 -0.39 19.81
CA THR A 80 -5.89 -0.91 21.06
C THR A 80 -6.45 -0.16 22.24
#